data_39fcdfb4edbe00788aafc18ffed04cbd
#
_entry.id   39fcdfb4edbe00788aafc18ffed04cbd
#
_cell.length_a   1.000
_cell.length_b   1.000
_cell.length_c   1.000
_cell.angle_alpha   90.00
_cell.angle_beta   90.00
_cell.angle_gamma   90.00
#
_symmetry.space_group_name_H-M   'P 1'
#
loop_
_entity.id
_entity.type
_entity.pdbx_description
1 polymer ?
#
loop_
_entity_poly.entity_id
_entity_poly.type
_entity_poly.pdbx_seq_one_letter_code
_entity_poly.pdbx_strand_id
1 'polypeptide(L)'
;MAKATDAPLITELQLANWHISHPEIAEFLDSRDVQDQWESAIKDQGSRGRVLVCERDLALVGVAAIEFEGQLGQLSLLEVTPTCRRQLIGSRLLNAVADIAGRAGASSIYSWVATADTPAQEFLESTGFTHTGATRTIGFQDGASELLSDQMHMSTNLDNRA
;
A
#
# COMPACT_ATOMS: atom_id res chain seq x y z
N MET A 1 -10.68 8.61 -4.93
CA MET A 1 -11.14 7.88 -3.72
C MET A 1 -11.87 6.64 -4.15
N ALA A 2 -11.55 5.51 -3.54
CA ALA A 2 -12.21 4.25 -3.81
C ALA A 2 -13.68 4.28 -3.34
N LYS A 3 -14.53 3.52 -4.08
CA LYS A 3 -15.94 3.27 -3.77
C LYS A 3 -16.11 1.80 -3.39
N ALA A 4 -17.20 1.45 -2.73
CA ALA A 4 -17.47 0.06 -2.35
C ALA A 4 -17.41 -0.91 -3.54
N THR A 5 -17.80 -0.46 -4.73
CA THR A 5 -17.72 -1.25 -5.97
C THR A 5 -16.31 -1.55 -6.45
N ASP A 6 -15.29 -0.89 -5.89
CA ASP A 6 -13.90 -1.06 -6.31
C ASP A 6 -13.19 -2.19 -5.53
N ALA A 7 -13.75 -2.63 -4.39
CA ALA A 7 -13.12 -3.65 -3.56
C ALA A 7 -12.78 -4.95 -4.30
N PRO A 8 -13.66 -5.53 -5.13
CA PRO A 8 -13.30 -6.72 -5.93
C PRO A 8 -12.14 -6.45 -6.90
N LEU A 9 -12.14 -5.29 -7.57
CA LEU A 9 -11.09 -4.91 -8.53
C LEU A 9 -9.75 -4.64 -7.84
N ILE A 10 -9.78 -4.04 -6.65
CA ILE A 10 -8.57 -3.83 -5.84
C ILE A 10 -8.01 -5.18 -5.39
N THR A 11 -8.87 -6.10 -4.94
CA THR A 11 -8.48 -7.46 -4.57
C THR A 11 -7.80 -8.19 -5.71
N GLU A 12 -8.41 -8.16 -6.90
CA GLU A 12 -7.86 -8.79 -8.10
C GLU A 12 -6.48 -8.19 -8.45
N LEU A 13 -6.35 -6.86 -8.46
CA LEU A 13 -5.09 -6.18 -8.74
C LEU A 13 -4.01 -6.55 -7.71
N GLN A 14 -4.33 -6.50 -6.42
CA GLN A 14 -3.39 -6.83 -5.35
C GLN A 14 -2.90 -8.27 -5.46
N LEU A 15 -3.81 -9.24 -5.56
CA LEU A 15 -3.44 -10.66 -5.63
C LEU A 15 -2.65 -10.97 -6.89
N ALA A 16 -3.04 -10.42 -8.06
CA ALA A 16 -2.29 -10.59 -9.30
C ALA A 16 -0.86 -10.06 -9.18
N ASN A 17 -0.67 -8.89 -8.56
CA ASN A 17 0.65 -8.33 -8.31
C ASN A 17 1.46 -9.19 -7.32
N TRP A 18 0.83 -9.63 -6.24
CA TRP A 18 1.50 -10.40 -5.19
C TRP A 18 1.87 -11.81 -5.64
N HIS A 19 1.12 -12.42 -6.55
CA HIS A 19 1.56 -13.66 -7.21
C HIS A 19 2.88 -13.51 -7.97
N ILE A 20 3.22 -12.28 -8.38
CA ILE A 20 4.49 -11.98 -9.07
C ILE A 20 5.58 -11.61 -8.06
N SER A 21 5.29 -10.70 -7.12
CA SER A 21 6.28 -10.12 -6.20
C SER A 21 6.44 -10.89 -4.89
N HIS A 22 5.37 -11.53 -4.42
CA HIS A 22 5.29 -12.24 -3.14
C HIS A 22 4.47 -13.54 -3.28
N PRO A 23 4.87 -14.46 -4.18
CA PRO A 23 4.04 -15.64 -4.51
C PRO A 23 3.70 -16.49 -3.28
N GLU A 24 4.63 -16.64 -2.37
CA GLU A 24 4.43 -17.42 -1.14
C GLU A 24 3.33 -16.80 -0.26
N ILE A 25 3.30 -15.46 -0.13
CA ILE A 25 2.26 -14.76 0.63
C ILE A 25 0.92 -14.86 -0.11
N ALA A 26 0.93 -14.66 -1.43
CA ALA A 26 -0.29 -14.69 -2.22
C ALA A 26 -1.03 -16.04 -2.15
N GLU A 27 -0.28 -17.15 -2.04
CA GLU A 27 -0.85 -18.48 -1.85
C GLU A 27 -1.53 -18.70 -0.48
N PHE A 28 -1.12 -17.93 0.53
CA PHE A 28 -1.72 -17.95 1.87
C PHE A 28 -3.00 -17.11 1.98
N LEU A 29 -3.26 -16.22 1.02
CA LEU A 29 -4.37 -15.27 1.11
C LEU A 29 -5.63 -15.85 0.46
N ASP A 30 -6.72 -15.91 1.22
CA ASP A 30 -8.05 -16.14 0.66
C ASP A 30 -8.57 -14.85 0.00
N SER A 31 -8.98 -14.94 -1.25
CA SER A 31 -9.44 -13.77 -2.02
C SER A 31 -10.68 -13.11 -1.41
N ARG A 32 -11.55 -13.89 -0.73
CA ARG A 32 -12.73 -13.37 -0.06
C ARG A 32 -12.34 -12.56 1.17
N ASP A 33 -11.39 -13.06 1.97
CA ASP A 33 -10.92 -12.35 3.15
C ASP A 33 -10.24 -11.03 2.77
N VAL A 34 -9.46 -11.02 1.69
CA VAL A 34 -8.84 -9.80 1.16
C VAL A 34 -9.90 -8.81 0.69
N GLN A 35 -10.93 -9.28 -0.03
CA GLN A 35 -12.04 -8.43 -0.46
C GLN A 35 -12.80 -7.83 0.73
N ASP A 36 -13.13 -8.63 1.73
CA ASP A 36 -13.84 -8.17 2.94
C ASP A 36 -13.04 -7.11 3.70
N GLN A 37 -11.71 -7.25 3.75
CA GLN A 37 -10.81 -6.23 4.30
C GLN A 37 -10.88 -4.92 3.49
N TRP A 38 -10.88 -4.98 2.16
CA TRP A 38 -11.02 -3.79 1.32
C TRP A 38 -12.40 -3.14 1.45
N GLU A 39 -13.47 -3.91 1.52
CA GLU A 39 -14.81 -3.39 1.76
C GLU A 39 -14.88 -2.63 3.09
N SER A 40 -14.29 -3.20 4.15
CA SER A 40 -14.19 -2.55 5.46
C SER A 40 -13.36 -1.26 5.39
N ALA A 41 -12.16 -1.31 4.81
CA ALA A 41 -11.28 -0.15 4.69
C ALA A 41 -11.93 1.00 3.90
N ILE A 42 -12.67 0.68 2.83
CA ILE A 42 -13.37 1.67 2.02
C ILE A 42 -14.56 2.25 2.78
N LYS A 43 -15.30 1.43 3.53
CA LYS A 43 -16.42 1.87 4.37
C LYS A 43 -15.96 2.80 5.49
N ASP A 44 -14.80 2.51 6.07
CA ASP A 44 -14.24 3.25 7.22
C ASP A 44 -13.36 4.45 6.79
N GLN A 45 -13.37 4.81 5.51
CA GLN A 45 -12.65 6.01 5.04
C GLN A 45 -13.13 7.25 5.78
N GLY A 46 -12.18 8.08 6.20
CA GLY A 46 -12.47 9.28 6.99
C GLY A 46 -11.28 9.68 7.84
N SER A 47 -11.49 9.82 9.13
CA SER A 47 -10.43 10.19 10.09
C SER A 47 -9.35 9.11 10.25
N ARG A 48 -9.65 7.85 9.94
CA ARG A 48 -8.72 6.71 10.11
C ARG A 48 -7.87 6.39 8.89
N GLY A 49 -8.30 6.76 7.69
CA GLY A 49 -7.54 6.44 6.49
C GLY A 49 -8.25 6.77 5.20
N ARG A 50 -7.58 6.47 4.10
CA ARG A 50 -8.06 6.65 2.73
C ARG A 50 -7.57 5.54 1.83
N VAL A 51 -8.44 5.16 0.91
CA VAL A 51 -8.10 4.28 -0.21
C VAL A 51 -8.28 5.07 -1.51
N LEU A 52 -7.21 5.16 -2.30
CA LEU A 52 -7.18 5.84 -3.58
C LEU A 52 -7.05 4.82 -4.69
N VAL A 53 -7.74 5.05 -5.79
CA VAL A 53 -7.61 4.25 -7.00
C VAL A 53 -7.24 5.12 -8.18
N CYS A 54 -6.50 4.56 -9.10
CA CYS A 54 -6.20 5.13 -10.41
C CYS A 54 -6.88 4.26 -11.47
N GLU A 55 -7.72 4.89 -12.28
CA GLU A 55 -8.38 4.26 -13.43
C GLU A 55 -7.77 4.79 -14.73
N ARG A 56 -7.68 3.90 -15.72
CA ARG A 56 -7.28 4.21 -17.07
C ARG A 56 -8.07 3.34 -18.04
N ASP A 57 -8.69 3.96 -19.04
CA ASP A 57 -9.49 3.25 -20.04
C ASP A 57 -10.57 2.36 -19.41
N LEU A 58 -11.23 2.85 -18.36
CA LEU A 58 -12.24 2.15 -17.53
C LEU A 58 -11.72 0.93 -16.74
N ALA A 59 -10.42 0.71 -16.71
CA ALA A 59 -9.79 -0.32 -15.89
C ALA A 59 -9.09 0.29 -14.67
N LEU A 60 -9.20 -0.38 -13.51
CA LEU A 60 -8.44 -0.03 -12.32
C LEU A 60 -6.99 -0.49 -12.52
N VAL A 61 -6.06 0.45 -12.54
CA VAL A 61 -4.64 0.19 -12.84
C VAL A 61 -3.70 0.51 -11.67
N GLY A 62 -4.22 1.06 -10.60
CA GLY A 62 -3.42 1.32 -9.40
C GLY A 62 -4.28 1.60 -8.19
N VAL A 63 -3.72 1.31 -7.02
CA VAL A 63 -4.32 1.53 -5.71
C VAL A 63 -3.27 1.99 -4.72
N ALA A 64 -3.65 2.88 -3.81
CA ALA A 64 -2.86 3.24 -2.64
C ALA A 64 -3.77 3.32 -1.42
N ALA A 65 -3.31 2.81 -0.28
CA ALA A 65 -4.01 2.90 0.99
C ALA A 65 -3.11 3.54 2.05
N ILE A 66 -3.68 4.48 2.80
CA ILE A 66 -3.02 5.16 3.92
C ILE A 66 -3.92 5.15 5.14
N GLU A 67 -3.33 4.87 6.27
CA GLU A 67 -3.96 4.94 7.59
C GLU A 67 -3.33 6.05 8.41
N PHE A 68 -4.08 6.67 9.31
CA PHE A 68 -3.62 7.78 10.15
C PHE A 68 -3.58 7.39 11.61
N GLU A 69 -2.45 7.66 12.25
CA GLU A 69 -2.25 7.53 13.68
C GLU A 69 -1.57 8.80 14.24
N GLY A 70 -2.36 9.68 14.84
CA GLY A 70 -1.86 10.97 15.28
C GLY A 70 -1.28 11.80 14.13
N GLN A 71 0.00 12.13 14.22
CA GLN A 71 0.73 12.88 13.18
C GLN A 71 1.49 11.97 12.20
N LEU A 72 1.18 10.68 12.19
CA LEU A 72 1.79 9.70 11.31
C LEU A 72 0.78 9.20 10.27
N GLY A 73 1.24 9.04 9.04
CA GLY A 73 0.52 8.33 8.00
C GLY A 73 1.24 7.01 7.69
N GLN A 74 0.54 5.88 7.80
CA GLN A 74 1.05 4.60 7.35
C GLN A 74 0.58 4.33 5.91
N LEU A 75 1.50 4.32 4.95
CA LEU A 75 1.24 3.80 3.62
C LEU A 75 1.22 2.27 3.71
N SER A 76 0.01 1.70 3.80
CA SER A 76 -0.19 0.27 3.98
C SER A 76 -0.15 -0.52 2.68
N LEU A 77 -0.49 0.12 1.55
CA LEU A 77 -0.38 -0.46 0.22
C LEU A 77 -0.13 0.61 -0.85
N LEU A 78 0.69 0.27 -1.83
CA LEU A 78 0.83 1.00 -3.10
C LEU A 78 1.12 0.01 -4.22
N GLU A 79 0.13 -0.22 -5.07
CA GLU A 79 0.21 -1.18 -6.15
C GLU A 79 -0.17 -0.57 -7.50
N VAL A 80 0.55 -0.96 -8.54
CA VAL A 80 0.27 -0.58 -9.93
C VAL A 80 0.34 -1.83 -10.81
N THR A 81 -0.66 -2.02 -11.65
CA THR A 81 -0.67 -3.11 -12.63
C THR A 81 0.65 -3.18 -13.42
N PRO A 82 1.28 -4.34 -13.58
CA PRO A 82 2.62 -4.46 -14.18
C PRO A 82 2.73 -3.78 -15.55
N THR A 83 1.72 -3.91 -16.40
CA THR A 83 1.68 -3.30 -17.74
C THR A 83 1.60 -1.77 -17.73
N CYS A 84 1.23 -1.17 -16.59
CA CYS A 84 1.10 0.28 -16.39
C CYS A 84 2.21 0.87 -15.50
N ARG A 85 3.18 0.06 -15.08
CA ARG A 85 4.36 0.55 -14.35
C ARG A 85 5.23 1.44 -15.22
N ARG A 86 6.07 2.28 -14.58
CA ARG A 86 6.94 3.27 -15.25
C ARG A 86 6.20 4.34 -16.06
N GLN A 87 4.90 4.52 -15.78
CA GLN A 87 4.04 5.53 -16.42
C GLN A 87 3.58 6.60 -15.38
N LEU A 88 4.36 6.82 -14.33
CA LEU A 88 4.15 7.80 -13.26
C LEU A 88 2.89 7.55 -12.41
N ILE A 89 2.18 6.43 -12.57
CA ILE A 89 0.95 6.14 -11.80
C ILE A 89 1.27 6.02 -10.32
N GLY A 90 2.31 5.24 -9.96
CA GLY A 90 2.75 5.10 -8.57
C GLY A 90 3.13 6.44 -7.93
N SER A 91 3.88 7.27 -8.64
CA SER A 91 4.27 8.59 -8.15
C SER A 91 3.08 9.53 -7.97
N ARG A 92 2.09 9.47 -8.86
CA ARG A 92 0.85 10.25 -8.74
C ARG A 92 0.01 9.81 -7.55
N LEU A 93 -0.14 8.50 -7.34
CA LEU A 93 -0.83 7.95 -6.18
C LEU A 93 -0.13 8.37 -4.88
N LEU A 94 1.20 8.24 -4.82
CA LEU A 94 1.98 8.62 -3.64
C LEU A 94 1.92 10.12 -3.35
N ASN A 95 1.95 10.98 -4.38
CA ASN A 95 1.76 12.42 -4.20
C ASN A 95 0.36 12.74 -3.67
N ALA A 96 -0.68 12.09 -4.19
CA ALA A 96 -2.04 12.27 -3.68
C ALA A 96 -2.18 11.79 -2.23
N VAL A 97 -1.52 10.69 -1.86
CA VAL A 97 -1.42 10.20 -0.48
C VAL A 97 -0.75 11.25 0.41
N ALA A 98 0.38 11.81 -0.03
CA ALA A 98 1.12 12.83 0.72
C ALA A 98 0.29 14.10 0.95
N ASP A 99 -0.42 14.57 -0.08
CA ASP A 99 -1.33 15.72 0.02
C ASP A 99 -2.48 15.48 1.01
N ILE A 100 -3.06 14.28 0.97
CA ILE A 100 -4.14 13.89 1.88
C ILE A 100 -3.61 13.78 3.31
N ALA A 101 -2.45 13.16 3.51
CA ALA A 101 -1.81 13.02 4.82
C ALA A 101 -1.49 14.40 5.43
N GLY A 102 -0.91 15.30 4.67
CA GLY A 102 -0.63 16.67 5.13
C GLY A 102 -1.89 17.43 5.53
N ARG A 103 -2.98 17.32 4.74
CA ARG A 103 -4.28 17.91 5.10
C ARG A 103 -4.93 17.26 6.33
N ALA A 104 -4.62 16.00 6.60
CA ALA A 104 -5.07 15.32 7.80
C ALA A 104 -4.21 15.65 9.05
N GLY A 105 -3.14 16.45 8.87
CA GLY A 105 -2.25 16.86 9.97
C GLY A 105 -1.09 15.91 10.22
N ALA A 106 -0.82 14.97 9.30
CA ALA A 106 0.37 14.14 9.38
C ALA A 106 1.63 14.95 9.06
N SER A 107 2.68 14.79 9.85
CA SER A 107 4.00 15.38 9.62
C SER A 107 4.94 14.44 8.85
N SER A 108 4.63 13.15 8.85
CA SER A 108 5.41 12.14 8.15
C SER A 108 4.57 10.98 7.64
N ILE A 109 5.09 10.29 6.64
CA ILE A 109 4.54 9.03 6.14
C ILE A 109 5.60 7.95 6.31
N TYR A 110 5.15 6.76 6.72
CA TYR A 110 6.00 5.58 6.76
C TYR A 110 5.36 4.38 6.07
N SER A 111 6.17 3.41 5.71
CA SER A 111 5.72 2.13 5.18
C SER A 111 6.60 1.00 5.72
N TRP A 112 6.00 -0.16 5.89
CA TRP A 112 6.71 -1.40 6.12
C TRP A 112 6.85 -2.15 4.81
N VAL A 113 8.07 -2.38 4.38
CA VAL A 113 8.39 -2.99 3.09
C VAL A 113 9.10 -4.32 3.33
N ALA A 114 8.70 -5.36 2.61
CA ALA A 114 9.39 -6.63 2.69
C ALA A 114 10.88 -6.46 2.34
N THR A 115 11.77 -7.05 3.14
CA THR A 115 13.22 -6.95 2.92
C THR A 115 13.66 -7.56 1.59
N ALA A 116 12.86 -8.47 1.05
CA ALA A 116 13.09 -9.11 -0.24
C ALA A 116 12.54 -8.29 -1.43
N ASP A 117 11.71 -7.25 -1.18
CA ASP A 117 11.09 -6.45 -2.25
C ASP A 117 11.95 -5.22 -2.62
N THR A 118 13.08 -5.48 -3.26
CA THR A 118 14.00 -4.44 -3.72
C THR A 118 13.31 -3.40 -4.64
N PRO A 119 12.45 -3.78 -5.61
CA PRO A 119 11.77 -2.79 -6.45
C PRO A 119 10.89 -1.80 -5.67
N ALA A 120 10.18 -2.25 -4.63
CA ALA A 120 9.39 -1.36 -3.77
C ALA A 120 10.28 -0.41 -2.96
N GLN A 121 11.39 -0.92 -2.42
CA GLN A 121 12.38 -0.12 -1.69
C GLN A 121 12.97 0.98 -2.58
N GLU A 122 13.49 0.63 -3.75
CA GLU A 122 14.06 1.57 -4.72
C GLU A 122 13.04 2.64 -5.15
N PHE A 123 11.77 2.23 -5.37
CA PHE A 123 10.72 3.18 -5.69
C PHE A 123 10.51 4.19 -4.57
N LEU A 124 10.36 3.73 -3.32
CA LEU A 124 10.17 4.62 -2.17
C LEU A 124 11.38 5.52 -1.94
N GLU A 125 12.61 5.01 -2.05
CA GLU A 125 13.83 5.81 -1.97
C GLU A 125 13.85 6.92 -3.02
N SER A 126 13.47 6.61 -4.25
CA SER A 126 13.39 7.59 -5.34
C SER A 126 12.38 8.71 -5.09
N THR A 127 11.46 8.51 -4.16
CA THR A 127 10.42 9.49 -3.76
C THR A 127 10.71 10.17 -2.42
N GLY A 128 11.89 9.94 -1.85
CA GLY A 128 12.36 10.62 -0.65
C GLY A 128 12.15 9.87 0.66
N PHE A 129 11.71 8.61 0.61
CA PHE A 129 11.73 7.75 1.79
C PHE A 129 13.15 7.31 2.11
N THR A 130 13.43 7.13 3.39
CA THR A 130 14.70 6.62 3.89
C THR A 130 14.48 5.50 4.88
N HIS A 131 15.43 4.57 4.95
CA HIS A 131 15.42 3.52 5.96
C HIS A 131 15.62 4.12 7.35
N THR A 132 14.81 3.72 8.31
CA THR A 132 14.96 4.18 9.70
C THR A 132 15.82 3.26 10.57
N GLY A 133 16.14 2.07 10.05
CA GLY A 133 16.84 1.02 10.78
C GLY A 133 15.92 0.09 11.58
N ALA A 134 14.65 0.41 11.72
CA ALA A 134 13.68 -0.49 12.38
C ALA A 134 13.30 -1.64 11.45
N THR A 135 13.16 -2.82 12.01
CA THR A 135 12.71 -4.04 11.32
C THR A 135 11.63 -4.74 12.13
N ARG A 136 10.81 -5.54 11.46
CA ARG A 136 9.85 -6.44 12.09
C ARG A 136 9.70 -7.71 11.28
N THR A 137 9.20 -8.76 11.92
CA THR A 137 8.75 -9.98 11.25
C THR A 137 7.25 -10.11 11.45
N ILE A 138 6.51 -10.32 10.37
CA ILE A 138 5.07 -10.61 10.40
C ILE A 138 4.81 -12.06 10.00
N GLY A 139 3.80 -12.68 10.61
CA GLY A 139 3.37 -14.03 10.29
C GLY A 139 2.04 -14.03 9.54
N PHE A 140 1.94 -14.88 8.54
CA PHE A 140 0.70 -15.25 7.87
C PHE A 140 0.35 -16.67 8.27
N GLN A 141 -0.87 -16.93 8.70
CA GLN A 141 -1.31 -18.25 9.15
C GLN A 141 -2.46 -18.76 8.28
N ASP A 142 -2.36 -20.03 7.89
CA ASP A 142 -3.45 -20.78 7.30
C ASP A 142 -3.50 -22.17 7.99
N GLY A 143 -4.47 -22.33 8.88
CA GLY A 143 -4.58 -23.51 9.72
C GLY A 143 -3.32 -23.76 10.56
N ALA A 144 -2.61 -24.88 10.30
CA ALA A 144 -1.38 -25.25 10.99
C ALA A 144 -0.10 -24.71 10.30
N SER A 145 -0.23 -24.09 9.14
CA SER A 145 0.89 -23.54 8.37
C SER A 145 1.12 -22.07 8.74
N GLU A 146 2.38 -21.68 8.85
CA GLU A 146 2.81 -20.31 9.10
C GLU A 146 3.88 -19.89 8.08
N LEU A 147 3.72 -18.69 7.52
CA LEU A 147 4.71 -18.03 6.67
C LEU A 147 5.17 -16.76 7.35
N LEU A 148 6.47 -16.58 7.50
CA LEU A 148 7.08 -15.38 8.07
C LEU A 148 7.61 -14.47 6.96
N SER A 149 7.39 -13.17 7.13
CA SER A 149 7.94 -12.13 6.24
C SER A 149 8.67 -11.07 7.06
N ASP A 150 9.94 -10.88 6.75
CA ASP A 150 10.73 -9.82 7.34
C ASP A 150 10.49 -8.51 6.60
N GLN A 151 10.28 -7.45 7.35
CA GLN A 151 10.00 -6.13 6.82
C GLN A 151 10.94 -5.08 7.43
N MET A 152 11.27 -4.07 6.63
CA MET A 152 12.00 -2.88 7.06
C MET A 152 11.08 -1.67 7.07
N HIS A 153 11.37 -0.75 7.97
CA HIS A 153 10.64 0.51 8.10
C HIS A 153 11.29 1.60 7.27
N MET A 154 10.52 2.23 6.42
CA MET A 154 10.92 3.38 5.62
C MET A 154 10.01 4.57 5.90
N SER A 155 10.55 5.78 5.99
CA SER A 155 9.78 6.99 6.26
C SER A 155 10.25 8.21 5.48
N THR A 156 9.34 9.18 5.31
CA THR A 156 9.63 10.50 4.76
C THR A 156 8.87 11.58 5.54
N ASN A 157 9.49 12.74 5.73
CA ASN A 157 8.84 13.90 6.31
C ASN A 157 8.05 14.66 5.23
N LEU A 158 6.87 15.14 5.59
CA LEU A 158 6.02 15.93 4.70
C LEU A 158 6.41 17.41 4.68
N ASP A 159 7.01 17.92 5.74
CA ASP A 159 7.42 19.33 5.88
C ASP A 159 8.47 19.76 4.85
N ASN A 160 9.19 18.82 4.25
CA ASN A 160 10.22 19.08 3.22
C ASN A 160 9.67 19.00 1.77
N ARG A 161 8.37 18.85 1.57
CA ARG A 161 7.70 18.78 0.26
C ARG A 161 7.04 20.12 -0.12
N ALA A 162 7.74 21.21 0.14
CA ALA A 162 7.34 22.53 -0.33
C ALA A 162 7.81 22.78 -1.76
#